data_e7d604600e0b0adc6d2afbceef8a311b
#
_entry.id   e7d604600e0b0adc6d2afbceef8a311b
#
_cell.length_a   1.000
_cell.length_b   1.000
_cell.length_c   1.000
_cell.angle_alpha   90.00
_cell.angle_beta   90.00
_cell.angle_gamma   90.00
#
_symmetry.space_group_name_H-M   'P 1'
#
loop_
_entity.id
_entity.type
_entity.pdbx_description
1 polymer ?
#
loop_
_entity_poly.entity_id
_entity_poly.type
_entity_poly.pdbx_seq_one_letter_code
_entity_poly.pdbx_strand_id
1 'polypeptide(L)'
;MELYKTYKNNKNLTDREITLKLLDNVEKEVNITQKIAAKKIGIAVGLVNTYIKRCISKGWLKLKNIPAHKYAYYLTPEGFAKKS
;
A
#
# COMPACT_ATOMS: atom_id res chain seq x y z
N MET A 1 6.88 -7.22 24.12
CA MET A 1 8.21 -6.99 23.62
C MET A 1 8.52 -7.71 22.34
N GLU A 2 8.39 -9.00 22.37
CA GLU A 2 8.68 -9.78 21.17
C GLU A 2 7.69 -9.53 20.06
N LEU A 3 6.45 -9.24 20.41
CA LEU A 3 5.46 -8.96 19.43
C LEU A 3 5.86 -7.81 18.53
N TYR A 4 6.37 -6.79 19.15
CA TYR A 4 6.72 -5.64 18.35
C TYR A 4 7.98 -5.91 17.55
N LYS A 5 8.74 -6.90 17.94
CA LYS A 5 9.88 -7.30 17.15
C LYS A 5 9.46 -7.91 15.82
N THR A 6 8.28 -8.48 15.80
CA THR A 6 7.74 -9.00 14.55
C THR A 6 7.69 -7.90 13.52
N TYR A 7 7.34 -6.70 13.96
CA TYR A 7 7.31 -5.57 13.04
C TYR A 7 8.70 -5.09 12.71
N LYS A 8 9.64 -5.34 13.60
CA LYS A 8 11.00 -4.87 13.36
C LYS A 8 11.60 -5.47 12.12
N ASN A 9 11.19 -6.68 11.78
CA ASN A 9 11.70 -7.29 10.57
C ASN A 9 11.43 -6.42 9.35
N ASN A 10 10.41 -5.58 9.45
CA ASN A 10 10.01 -4.73 8.35
C ASN A 10 10.28 -3.27 8.61
N LYS A 11 10.81 -2.97 9.78
CA LYS A 11 11.19 -1.60 10.10
C LYS A 11 12.34 -1.12 9.25
N ASN A 12 13.10 -2.07 8.73
CA ASN A 12 14.23 -1.71 7.89
C ASN A 12 13.82 -1.29 6.50
N LEU A 13 12.55 -1.44 6.17
CA LEU A 13 12.06 -0.98 4.89
C LEU A 13 12.05 0.54 4.88
N THR A 14 12.59 1.10 3.82
CA THR A 14 12.58 2.54 3.65
C THR A 14 11.21 3.00 3.14
N ASP A 15 10.97 4.31 3.21
CA ASP A 15 9.76 4.88 2.63
C ASP A 15 9.62 4.46 1.17
N ARG A 16 10.72 4.49 0.45
CA ARG A 16 10.72 4.13 -0.96
C ARG A 16 10.33 2.67 -1.15
N GLU A 17 10.90 1.80 -0.33
CA GLU A 17 10.60 0.37 -0.44
C GLU A 17 9.15 0.07 -0.12
N ILE A 18 8.61 0.70 0.93
CA ILE A 18 7.21 0.49 1.29
C ILE A 18 6.32 0.99 0.16
N THR A 19 6.64 2.17 -0.37
CA THR A 19 5.86 2.74 -1.47
C THR A 19 5.86 1.80 -2.67
N LEU A 20 7.03 1.31 -3.07
CA LEU A 20 7.12 0.43 -4.24
C LEU A 20 6.39 -0.89 -4.01
N LYS A 21 6.49 -1.45 -2.81
CA LYS A 21 5.77 -2.68 -2.49
C LYS A 21 4.27 -2.47 -2.52
N LEU A 22 3.83 -1.32 -2.04
CA LEU A 22 2.41 -0.99 -2.05
C LEU A 22 1.89 -0.87 -3.48
N LEU A 23 2.60 -0.13 -4.33
CA LEU A 23 2.21 0.03 -5.72
C LEU A 23 2.19 -1.31 -6.44
N ASP A 24 3.18 -2.15 -6.17
CA ASP A 24 3.24 -3.48 -6.78
C ASP A 24 2.06 -4.34 -6.36
N ASN A 25 1.70 -4.30 -5.09
CA ASN A 25 0.58 -5.08 -4.60
C ASN A 25 -0.75 -4.61 -5.18
N VAL A 26 -0.91 -3.31 -5.35
CA VAL A 26 -2.13 -2.76 -5.94
C VAL A 26 -2.24 -3.20 -7.40
N GLU A 27 -1.12 -3.21 -8.10
CA GLU A 27 -1.13 -3.65 -9.49
C GLU A 27 -1.56 -5.10 -9.63
N LYS A 28 -1.06 -5.95 -8.75
CA LYS A 28 -1.29 -7.38 -8.86
C LYS A 28 -2.65 -7.82 -8.34
N GLU A 29 -3.24 -7.05 -7.46
CA GLU A 29 -4.49 -7.45 -6.83
C GLU A 29 -5.45 -6.27 -6.79
N VAL A 30 -6.39 -6.27 -7.73
CA VAL A 30 -7.31 -5.14 -7.91
C VAL A 30 -8.15 -4.84 -6.67
N ASN A 31 -8.56 -5.88 -5.97
CA ASN A 31 -9.44 -5.71 -4.81
C ASN A 31 -8.69 -5.79 -3.48
N ILE A 32 -7.43 -5.44 -3.49
CA ILE A 32 -6.65 -5.50 -2.28
C ILE A 32 -7.18 -4.52 -1.25
N THR A 33 -7.26 -4.97 0.00
CA THR A 33 -7.65 -4.11 1.11
C THR A 33 -6.39 -3.65 1.83
N GLN A 34 -6.56 -2.62 2.66
CA GLN A 34 -5.42 -2.14 3.45
C GLN A 34 -4.90 -3.24 4.37
N LYS A 35 -5.82 -4.06 4.89
CA LYS A 35 -5.45 -5.15 5.77
C LYS A 35 -4.60 -6.19 5.05
N ILE A 36 -5.01 -6.54 3.83
CA ILE A 36 -4.25 -7.50 3.04
C ILE A 36 -2.89 -6.93 2.65
N ALA A 37 -2.87 -5.67 2.26
CA ALA A 37 -1.61 -5.02 1.92
C ALA A 37 -0.66 -4.98 3.10
N ALA A 38 -1.19 -4.66 4.28
CA ALA A 38 -0.37 -4.62 5.49
C ALA A 38 0.25 -5.98 5.75
N LYS A 39 -0.53 -7.04 5.59
CA LYS A 39 -0.05 -8.39 5.80
C LYS A 39 1.03 -8.75 4.80
N LYS A 40 0.82 -8.41 3.54
CA LYS A 40 1.78 -8.76 2.49
C LYS A 40 3.08 -7.99 2.60
N ILE A 41 3.00 -6.75 3.02
CA ILE A 41 4.20 -5.91 3.18
C ILE A 41 4.85 -6.16 4.53
N GLY A 42 4.06 -6.54 5.52
CA GLY A 42 4.57 -6.79 6.86
C GLY A 42 4.65 -5.54 7.71
N ILE A 43 3.69 -4.64 7.56
CA ILE A 43 3.64 -3.40 8.35
C ILE A 43 2.25 -3.23 8.92
N ALA A 44 2.10 -2.28 9.83
CA ALA A 44 0.81 -2.03 10.46
C ALA A 44 -0.19 -1.43 9.46
N VAL A 45 -1.47 -1.75 9.66
CA VAL A 45 -2.52 -1.26 8.78
C VAL A 45 -2.57 0.27 8.76
N GLY A 46 -2.40 0.89 9.93
CA GLY A 46 -2.40 2.36 9.99
C GLY A 46 -1.30 2.97 9.13
N LEU A 47 -0.17 2.29 9.06
CA LEU A 47 0.94 2.77 8.25
C LEU A 47 0.61 2.61 6.77
N VAL A 48 -0.03 1.50 6.40
CA VAL A 48 -0.49 1.31 5.02
C VAL A 48 -1.41 2.45 4.61
N ASN A 49 -2.34 2.80 5.49
CA ASN A 49 -3.27 3.89 5.21
C ASN A 49 -2.54 5.20 4.93
N THR A 50 -1.51 5.48 5.72
CA THR A 50 -0.70 6.68 5.54
C THR A 50 -0.04 6.69 4.17
N TYR A 51 0.54 5.56 3.79
CA TYR A 51 1.23 5.47 2.50
C TYR A 51 0.25 5.52 1.33
N ILE A 52 -0.93 4.93 1.49
CA ILE A 52 -1.95 5.01 0.45
C ILE A 52 -2.35 6.46 0.22
N LYS A 53 -2.60 7.20 1.29
CA LYS A 53 -2.97 8.61 1.17
C LYS A 53 -1.87 9.42 0.49
N ARG A 54 -0.64 9.12 0.84
CA ARG A 54 0.51 9.79 0.22
C ARG A 54 0.57 9.47 -1.27
N CYS A 55 0.38 8.21 -1.63
CA CYS A 55 0.41 7.81 -3.03
C CYS A 55 -0.72 8.45 -3.84
N ILE A 56 -1.90 8.56 -3.24
CA ILE A 56 -3.01 9.22 -3.89
C ILE A 56 -2.69 10.70 -4.10
N SER A 57 -2.12 11.32 -3.08
CA SER A 57 -1.76 12.73 -3.15
C SER A 57 -0.73 13.00 -4.23
N LYS A 58 0.16 12.05 -4.47
CA LYS A 58 1.18 12.21 -5.50
C LYS A 58 0.72 11.77 -6.88
N GLY A 59 -0.50 11.26 -6.97
CA GLY A 59 -1.04 10.85 -8.25
C GLY A 59 -0.61 9.46 -8.69
N TRP A 60 -0.03 8.68 -7.81
CA TRP A 60 0.41 7.32 -8.14
C TRP A 60 -0.69 6.29 -8.00
N LEU A 61 -1.65 6.55 -7.14
CA LEU A 61 -2.80 5.69 -6.94
C LEU A 61 -4.08 6.50 -7.07
N LYS A 62 -5.13 5.82 -7.47
CA LYS A 62 -6.45 6.40 -7.54
C LYS A 62 -7.40 5.54 -6.73
N LEU A 63 -8.24 6.19 -5.94
CA LEU A 63 -9.25 5.49 -5.16
C LEU A 63 -10.56 5.56 -5.92
N LYS A 64 -11.20 4.42 -6.08
CA LYS A 64 -12.48 4.35 -6.74
C LYS A 64 -13.48 3.69 -5.82
N ASN A 65 -14.60 4.36 -5.63
CA ASN A 65 -15.67 3.84 -4.81
C ASN A 65 -16.53 2.93 -5.67
N ILE A 66 -16.70 1.69 -5.24
CA ILE A 66 -17.51 0.73 -5.99
C ILE A 66 -18.73 0.36 -5.15
N PRO A 67 -19.77 -0.20 -5.79
CA PRO A 67 -20.97 -0.60 -5.06
C PRO A 67 -20.65 -1.53 -3.90
N ALA A 68 -21.53 -1.60 -2.93
CA ALA A 68 -21.38 -2.45 -1.75
C ALA A 68 -20.35 -1.91 -0.75
N HIS A 69 -20.17 -0.60 -0.75
CA HIS A 69 -19.33 0.08 0.24
C HIS A 69 -17.89 -0.36 0.22
N LYS A 70 -17.41 -0.76 -0.94
CA LYS A 70 -16.03 -1.16 -1.09
C LYS A 70 -15.24 -0.10 -1.83
N TYR A 71 -13.94 -0.15 -1.63
CA TYR A 71 -13.03 0.74 -2.34
C TYR A 71 -12.07 -0.10 -3.14
N ALA A 72 -11.72 0.38 -4.30
CA ALA A 72 -10.70 -0.24 -5.12
C ALA A 72 -9.62 0.78 -5.36
N TYR A 73 -8.39 0.32 -5.32
CA TYR A 73 -7.24 1.16 -5.61
C TYR A 73 -6.71 0.80 -6.98
N TYR A 74 -6.35 1.81 -7.75
CA TYR A 74 -5.84 1.61 -9.09
C TYR A 74 -4.50 2.30 -9.24
N LEU A 75 -3.62 1.64 -9.94
CA LEU A 75 -2.32 2.21 -10.26
C LEU A 75 -2.49 3.14 -11.47
N THR A 76 -2.08 4.37 -11.31
CA THR A 76 -2.13 5.35 -12.41
C THR A 76 -0.93 5.16 -13.32
N PRO A 77 -0.95 5.78 -14.53
CA PRO A 77 0.25 5.77 -15.37
C PRO A 77 1.46 6.32 -14.63
N GLU A 78 1.27 7.36 -13.82
CA GLU A 78 2.34 7.91 -13.00
C GLU A 78 2.82 6.91 -11.97
N GLY A 79 1.89 6.10 -11.43
CA GLY A 79 2.23 5.05 -10.49
C GLY A 79 3.05 3.96 -11.13
N PHE A 80 2.71 3.59 -12.36
CA PHE A 80 3.51 2.64 -13.11
C PHE A 80 4.92 3.15 -13.33
N ALA A 81 5.03 4.41 -13.71
CA ALA A 81 6.34 5.02 -13.93
C ALA A 81 7.14 5.04 -12.64
N LYS A 82 6.50 5.34 -11.52
CA LYS A 82 7.18 5.37 -10.22
C LYS A 82 7.66 3.98 -9.83
N LYS A 83 6.86 2.97 -10.12
CA LYS A 83 7.17 1.60 -9.77
C LYS A 83 8.34 1.06 -10.61
N SER A 84 8.45 1.50 -11.82
CA SER A 84 9.57 1.10 -12.70
C SER A 84 10.89 1.78 -12.26
#